data_128e96228e520fb0cb492d02fc5c3fec
#
_entry.id   128e96228e520fb0cb492d02fc5c3fec
#
_cell.length_a   1.000
_cell.length_b   1.000
_cell.length_c   1.000
_cell.angle_alpha   90.00
_cell.angle_beta   90.00
_cell.angle_gamma   90.00
#
_symmetry.space_group_name_H-M   'P 1'
#
loop_
_entity.id
_entity.type
_entity.pdbx_description
1 polymer ?
#
loop_
_entity_poly.entity_id
_entity_poly.type
_entity_poly.pdbx_seq_one_letter_code
_entity_poly.pdbx_strand_id
1 'polypeptide(L)'
;MTTSVKPKRKSLGTLAFSQAVNGYQLFNSSRELDIRSKVMLHANGDWGDLAPEDAETNNQVVRRSNGGRLHSVYKLQDNKTIWIISSGYGLTKDDMDLTQFSEQDYCNTVILFPEEY
;
A
#
# COMPACT_ATOMS: atom_id res chain seq x y z
N MET A 1 -24.89 -15.62 17.20
CA MET A 1 -24.09 -14.42 17.21
C MET A 1 -23.34 -14.26 15.91
N THR A 2 -23.43 -13.12 15.39
CA THR A 2 -22.72 -12.87 14.17
C THR A 2 -21.59 -11.93 14.44
N THR A 3 -20.42 -12.38 14.23
CA THR A 3 -19.33 -11.46 14.22
C THR A 3 -19.30 -10.78 12.88
N SER A 4 -19.16 -9.51 12.92
CA SER A 4 -18.84 -8.77 11.76
C SER A 4 -17.45 -9.25 11.31
N VAL A 5 -17.43 -10.08 10.30
CA VAL A 5 -16.17 -10.58 9.76
C VAL A 5 -15.61 -9.52 8.83
N LYS A 6 -14.48 -8.95 9.23
CA LYS A 6 -13.80 -8.05 8.33
C LYS A 6 -13.34 -8.84 7.11
N PRO A 7 -13.41 -8.27 5.90
CA PRO A 7 -12.86 -8.94 4.74
C PRO A 7 -11.42 -9.34 4.99
N LYS A 8 -11.04 -10.51 4.54
CA LYS A 8 -9.66 -10.95 4.66
C LYS A 8 -8.78 -10.01 3.86
N ARG A 9 -7.76 -9.46 4.51
CA ARG A 9 -6.85 -8.55 3.83
C ARG A 9 -5.98 -9.33 2.86
N LYS A 10 -5.74 -8.75 1.70
CA LYS A 10 -4.87 -9.34 0.69
C LYS A 10 -3.45 -8.81 0.85
N SER A 11 -2.51 -9.52 0.28
CA SER A 11 -1.11 -9.10 0.25
C SER A 11 -0.96 -7.79 -0.51
N LEU A 12 0.00 -6.98 -0.09
CA LEU A 12 0.39 -5.78 -0.85
C LEU A 12 1.21 -6.12 -2.08
N GLY A 13 1.55 -7.39 -2.27
CA GLY A 13 2.34 -7.83 -3.41
C GLY A 13 3.80 -7.40 -3.28
N THR A 14 4.43 -7.13 -4.41
CA THR A 14 5.82 -6.70 -4.45
C THR A 14 5.93 -5.27 -3.91
N LEU A 15 6.87 -5.06 -2.98
CA LEU A 15 7.16 -3.73 -2.47
C LEU A 15 8.32 -3.13 -3.23
N ALA A 16 8.15 -1.89 -3.69
CA ALA A 16 9.20 -1.15 -4.36
C ALA A 16 9.35 0.20 -3.68
N PHE A 17 10.59 0.59 -3.40
CA PHE A 17 10.89 1.90 -2.84
C PHE A 17 11.45 2.77 -3.94
N SER A 18 10.98 4.01 -4.02
CA SER A 18 11.55 4.96 -4.99
C SER A 18 13.02 5.19 -4.69
N GLN A 19 13.74 5.71 -5.66
CA GLN A 19 15.16 6.02 -5.50
C GLN A 19 15.39 6.98 -4.33
N ALA A 20 14.55 8.01 -4.21
CA ALA A 20 14.67 8.98 -3.13
C ALA A 20 14.37 8.36 -1.76
N VAL A 21 13.36 7.47 -1.68
CA VAL A 21 13.05 6.78 -0.42
C VAL A 21 14.20 5.84 -0.05
N ASN A 22 14.74 5.12 -1.01
CA ASN A 22 15.90 4.26 -0.75
C ASN A 22 17.07 5.07 -0.19
N GLY A 23 17.37 6.20 -0.80
CA GLY A 23 18.44 7.08 -0.30
C GLY A 23 18.17 7.60 1.09
N TYR A 24 16.91 7.97 1.37
CA TYR A 24 16.50 8.50 2.66
C TYR A 24 16.75 7.49 3.80
N GLN A 25 16.42 6.21 3.56
CA GLN A 25 16.52 5.19 4.61
C GLN A 25 17.87 4.46 4.61
N LEU A 26 18.71 4.69 3.61
CA LEU A 26 19.98 3.95 3.44
C LEU A 26 20.88 4.18 4.67
N PHE A 27 21.33 3.08 5.26
CA PHE A 27 22.20 3.09 6.44
C PHE A 27 21.60 3.86 7.64
N ASN A 28 20.27 3.98 7.68
CA ASN A 28 19.60 4.65 8.79
C ASN A 28 18.46 3.76 9.27
N SER A 29 18.74 2.94 10.29
CA SER A 29 17.77 1.97 10.79
C SER A 29 16.52 2.62 11.38
N SER A 30 16.66 3.81 11.99
CA SER A 30 15.51 4.52 12.54
C SER A 30 14.54 4.94 11.44
N ARG A 31 15.05 5.47 10.33
CA ARG A 31 14.22 5.84 9.17
C ARG A 31 13.61 4.62 8.51
N GLU A 32 14.38 3.56 8.38
CA GLU A 32 13.88 2.32 7.80
C GLU A 32 12.72 1.77 8.63
N LEU A 33 12.85 1.73 9.95
CA LEU A 33 11.77 1.25 10.83
C LEU A 33 10.54 2.14 10.75
N ASP A 34 10.74 3.46 10.65
CA ASP A 34 9.63 4.39 10.51
C ASP A 34 8.84 4.09 9.23
N ILE A 35 9.53 3.94 8.11
CA ILE A 35 8.88 3.62 6.83
C ILE A 35 8.17 2.28 6.90
N ARG A 36 8.80 1.26 7.48
CA ARG A 36 8.18 -0.07 7.64
C ARG A 36 6.90 0.02 8.46
N SER A 37 6.89 0.84 9.50
CA SER A 37 5.69 1.03 10.32
C SER A 37 4.53 1.57 9.48
N LYS A 38 4.82 2.48 8.55
CA LYS A 38 3.79 3.03 7.66
C LYS A 38 3.27 1.99 6.67
N VAL A 39 4.17 1.14 6.16
CA VAL A 39 3.75 0.04 5.30
C VAL A 39 2.79 -0.89 6.05
N MET A 40 3.06 -1.16 7.32
CA MET A 40 2.16 -1.99 8.14
C MET A 40 0.81 -1.32 8.34
N LEU A 41 0.77 0.00 8.57
CA LEU A 41 -0.49 0.73 8.68
C LEU A 41 -1.28 0.61 7.37
N HIS A 42 -0.62 0.81 6.24
CA HIS A 42 -1.25 0.67 4.92
C HIS A 42 -1.83 -0.73 4.73
N ALA A 43 -1.06 -1.75 5.10
CA ALA A 43 -1.52 -3.14 4.99
C ALA A 43 -2.75 -3.41 5.85
N ASN A 44 -2.91 -2.69 6.97
CA ASN A 44 -4.00 -2.88 7.91
C ASN A 44 -5.18 -1.93 7.68
N GLY A 45 -5.13 -1.11 6.63
CA GLY A 45 -6.25 -0.24 6.30
C GLY A 45 -6.27 1.08 7.06
N ASP A 46 -5.15 1.46 7.65
CA ASP A 46 -5.00 2.78 8.23
C ASP A 46 -4.34 3.67 7.16
N TRP A 47 -5.13 4.57 6.59
CA TRP A 47 -4.71 5.34 5.42
C TRP A 47 -3.97 6.63 5.77
N GLY A 48 -3.70 6.86 7.06
CA GLY A 48 -2.96 8.04 7.51
C GLY A 48 -3.77 9.33 7.37
N ASP A 49 -3.16 10.33 6.74
CA ASP A 49 -3.73 11.68 6.63
C ASP A 49 -4.64 11.85 5.41
N LEU A 50 -5.09 10.75 4.83
CA LEU A 50 -5.95 10.80 3.66
C LEU A 50 -7.31 11.43 4.00
N ALA A 51 -7.88 12.19 3.05
CA ALA A 51 -9.20 12.78 3.23
C ALA A 51 -10.27 11.68 3.39
N PRO A 52 -11.35 11.93 4.17
CA PRO A 52 -12.35 10.90 4.43
C PRO A 52 -12.98 10.28 3.17
N GLU A 53 -13.26 11.08 2.15
CA GLU A 53 -13.82 10.54 0.91
C GLU A 53 -12.86 9.66 0.15
N ASP A 54 -11.56 9.97 0.21
CA ASP A 54 -10.54 9.14 -0.41
C ASP A 54 -10.32 7.87 0.40
N ALA A 55 -10.39 7.98 1.73
CA ALA A 55 -10.31 6.81 2.61
C ALA A 55 -11.46 5.84 2.32
N GLU A 56 -12.67 6.36 2.11
CA GLU A 56 -13.80 5.50 1.77
C GLU A 56 -13.61 4.82 0.42
N THR A 57 -13.02 5.51 -0.55
CA THR A 57 -12.68 4.90 -1.83
C THR A 57 -11.72 3.72 -1.63
N ASN A 58 -10.70 3.91 -0.79
CA ASN A 58 -9.78 2.81 -0.44
C ASN A 58 -10.54 1.65 0.22
N ASN A 59 -11.43 1.94 1.16
CA ASN A 59 -12.19 0.91 1.85
C ASN A 59 -13.04 0.09 0.89
N GLN A 60 -13.59 0.72 -0.13
CA GLN A 60 -14.34 -0.01 -1.16
C GLN A 60 -13.43 -0.92 -1.98
N VAL A 61 -12.24 -0.46 -2.31
CA VAL A 61 -11.24 -1.28 -3.02
C VAL A 61 -10.90 -2.52 -2.20
N VAL A 62 -10.70 -2.36 -0.88
CA VAL A 62 -10.42 -3.49 0.00
C VAL A 62 -11.59 -4.47 0.00
N ARG A 63 -12.80 -3.98 0.12
CA ARG A 63 -13.98 -4.86 0.14
C ARG A 63 -14.15 -5.64 -1.16
N ARG A 64 -13.87 -5.00 -2.29
CA ARG A 64 -14.01 -5.66 -3.60
C ARG A 64 -12.85 -6.58 -3.92
N SER A 65 -11.63 -6.20 -3.54
CA SER A 65 -10.40 -6.99 -3.75
C SER A 65 -10.28 -7.50 -5.19
N ASN A 66 -10.52 -6.63 -6.16
CA ASN A 66 -10.56 -7.04 -7.56
C ASN A 66 -9.61 -6.22 -8.45
N GLY A 67 -8.51 -5.78 -7.89
CA GLY A 67 -7.46 -5.13 -8.68
C GLY A 67 -7.41 -3.61 -8.59
N GLY A 68 -8.15 -3.02 -7.66
CA GLY A 68 -8.17 -1.59 -7.50
C GLY A 68 -6.90 -1.01 -6.91
N ARG A 69 -6.86 0.31 -6.82
CA ARG A 69 -5.72 1.08 -6.33
C ARG A 69 -5.99 1.57 -4.90
N LEU A 70 -4.98 1.45 -4.05
CA LEU A 70 -4.98 2.02 -2.70
C LEU A 70 -3.93 3.10 -2.61
N HIS A 71 -4.21 4.15 -1.85
CA HIS A 71 -3.30 5.28 -1.68
C HIS A 71 -3.35 5.73 -0.22
N SER A 72 -2.21 5.72 0.45
CA SER A 72 -2.08 6.23 1.81
C SER A 72 -1.10 7.39 1.87
N VAL A 73 -1.32 8.26 2.84
CA VAL A 73 -0.48 9.45 3.08
C VAL A 73 -0.10 9.46 4.56
N TYR A 74 1.20 9.50 4.84
CA TYR A 74 1.67 9.51 6.23
C TYR A 74 2.70 10.60 6.45
N LYS A 75 2.82 11.03 7.71
CA LYS A 75 3.94 11.84 8.16
C LYS A 75 4.97 10.93 8.80
N LEU A 76 6.22 11.08 8.38
CA LEU A 76 7.35 10.43 9.02
C LEU A 76 7.78 11.20 10.27
N GLN A 77 8.64 10.61 11.07
CA GLN A 77 9.09 11.21 12.33
C GLN A 77 9.73 12.59 12.16
N ASP A 78 10.33 12.83 10.99
CA ASP A 78 10.95 14.13 10.69
C ASP A 78 10.02 15.06 9.91
N ASN A 79 8.72 14.81 9.95
CA ASN A 79 7.67 15.59 9.28
C ASN A 79 7.67 15.52 7.76
N LYS A 80 8.49 14.68 7.14
CA LYS A 80 8.36 14.44 5.70
C LYS A 80 7.08 13.67 5.43
N THR A 81 6.44 13.99 4.33
CA THR A 81 5.26 13.26 3.87
C THR A 81 5.70 12.11 2.97
N ILE A 82 5.13 10.94 3.19
CA ILE A 82 5.38 9.78 2.33
C ILE A 82 4.06 9.24 1.82
N TRP A 83 4.08 8.75 0.58
CA TRP A 83 2.93 8.11 -0.05
C TRP A 83 3.20 6.63 -0.22
N ILE A 84 2.16 5.82 0.00
CA ILE A 84 2.21 4.39 -0.30
C ILE A 84 1.05 4.09 -1.22
N ILE A 85 1.36 3.56 -2.40
CA ILE A 85 0.36 3.31 -3.45
C ILE A 85 0.43 1.85 -3.85
N SER A 86 -0.69 1.16 -3.72
CA SER A 86 -0.84 -0.22 -4.18
C SER A 86 -1.68 -0.25 -5.44
N SER A 87 -1.26 -1.00 -6.42
CA SER A 87 -2.00 -1.22 -7.67
C SER A 87 -2.31 -2.70 -7.80
N GLY A 88 -3.48 -3.02 -8.32
CA GLY A 88 -3.89 -4.40 -8.49
C GLY A 88 -4.25 -5.10 -7.19
N TYR A 89 -4.71 -4.35 -6.19
CA TYR A 89 -5.00 -4.92 -4.88
C TYR A 89 -6.05 -6.03 -4.99
N GLY A 90 -5.74 -7.17 -4.39
CA GLY A 90 -6.62 -8.33 -4.42
C GLY A 90 -6.35 -9.31 -5.56
N LEU A 91 -5.50 -8.94 -6.52
CA LEU A 91 -5.11 -9.85 -7.59
C LEU A 91 -3.98 -10.75 -7.10
N THR A 92 -4.19 -12.04 -7.19
CA THR A 92 -3.21 -13.05 -6.79
C THR A 92 -3.05 -14.05 -7.92
N LYS A 93 -2.08 -14.96 -7.79
CA LYS A 93 -1.91 -16.02 -8.78
C LYS A 93 -3.17 -16.85 -8.95
N ASP A 94 -3.94 -17.02 -7.86
CA ASP A 94 -5.15 -17.82 -7.89
C ASP A 94 -6.30 -17.11 -8.60
N ASP A 95 -6.26 -15.78 -8.64
CA ASP A 95 -7.31 -14.96 -9.20
C ASP A 95 -7.05 -14.57 -10.66
N MET A 96 -5.84 -14.82 -11.15
CA MET A 96 -5.42 -14.37 -12.47
C MET A 96 -5.27 -15.52 -13.44
N ASP A 97 -5.66 -15.25 -14.69
CA ASP A 97 -5.39 -16.16 -15.78
C ASP A 97 -3.96 -15.93 -16.28
N LEU A 98 -3.08 -16.85 -15.94
CA LEU A 98 -1.66 -16.74 -16.26
C LEU A 98 -1.37 -16.78 -17.76
N THR A 99 -2.38 -17.16 -18.58
CA THR A 99 -2.20 -17.09 -20.03
C THR A 99 -2.37 -15.66 -20.55
N GLN A 100 -2.97 -14.77 -19.76
CA GLN A 100 -3.26 -13.40 -20.16
C GLN A 100 -2.40 -12.37 -19.45
N PHE A 101 -1.90 -12.70 -18.24
CA PHE A 101 -1.17 -11.75 -17.40
C PHE A 101 0.18 -12.31 -17.04
N SER A 102 1.19 -11.43 -17.05
CA SER A 102 2.49 -11.75 -16.49
C SER A 102 2.46 -11.59 -14.96
N GLU A 103 3.46 -12.10 -14.27
CA GLU A 103 3.56 -11.93 -12.83
C GLU A 103 3.63 -10.45 -12.44
N GLN A 104 4.09 -9.59 -13.34
CA GLN A 104 4.19 -8.15 -13.09
C GLN A 104 2.82 -7.48 -12.99
N ASP A 105 1.76 -8.13 -13.48
CA ASP A 105 0.41 -7.59 -13.43
C ASP A 105 -0.29 -7.86 -12.10
N TYR A 106 0.37 -8.62 -11.20
CA TYR A 106 -0.16 -8.84 -9.85
C TYR A 106 -0.02 -7.55 -9.03
N CYS A 107 -0.62 -7.57 -7.85
CA CYS A 107 -0.53 -6.43 -6.93
C CYS A 107 0.92 -6.02 -6.71
N ASN A 108 1.17 -4.73 -6.76
CA ASN A 108 2.45 -4.16 -6.37
C ASN A 108 2.22 -2.90 -5.57
N THR A 109 3.17 -2.57 -4.71
CA THR A 109 3.08 -1.41 -3.82
C THR A 109 4.36 -0.61 -3.94
N VAL A 110 4.20 0.69 -4.17
CA VAL A 110 5.32 1.62 -4.30
C VAL A 110 5.30 2.60 -3.15
N ILE A 111 6.45 2.80 -2.54
CA ILE A 111 6.65 3.76 -1.46
C ILE A 111 7.50 4.89 -2.03
N LEU A 112 6.96 6.12 -2.00
CA LEU A 112 7.60 7.26 -2.66
C LEU A 112 7.29 8.55 -1.92
N PHE A 113 8.08 9.59 -2.20
CA PHE A 113 7.74 10.93 -1.75
C PHE A 113 6.80 11.60 -2.75
N PRO A 114 5.88 12.47 -2.30
CA PRO A 114 4.92 13.11 -3.21
C PRO A 114 5.55 13.84 -4.39
N GLU A 115 6.69 14.47 -4.17
CA GLU A 115 7.40 15.21 -5.22
C GLU A 115 7.93 14.32 -6.33
N GLU A 116 7.97 13.02 -6.11
CA GLU A 116 8.39 12.06 -7.13
C GLU A 116 7.25 11.56 -8.01
N TYR A 117 6.02 11.90 -7.61
CA TYR A 117 4.84 11.45 -8.33
C TYR A 117 4.63 12.33 -9.59
#